data_bd4a6f927833326628dad863eb14812e
#
_entry.id   bd4a6f927833326628dad863eb14812e
#
_cell.length_a   1.000
_cell.length_b   1.000
_cell.length_c   1.000
_cell.angle_alpha   90.00
_cell.angle_beta   90.00
_cell.angle_gamma   90.00
#
_symmetry.space_group_name_H-M   'P 1'
#
loop_
_entity.id
_entity.type
_entity.pdbx_description
1 polymer ?
#
loop_
_entity_poly.entity_id
_entity_poly.type
_entity_poly.pdbx_seq_one_letter_code
_entity_poly.pdbx_strand_id
1 'polypeptide(L)'
;ILNAQKPLGTVMRHLFVAILCFFMLTGTLSAQQAPAPGARELPAGLIVPDAAKPGPDFDVDKATDAYIDLLTPEQRQNSDAYFEGGYWLELWGFLYGLMVCAIFIVSGLSVKMRNLSKRVSHRPWLYTAIYGALWLVAAEILSLPWALYTDYFREHAYGLSNLSLGAWFGEAGKGLLISLVIVPWLISGIFAAVRKAGDTWWLRAGIASFAVLLLLIMISPVFINPLFNEYKPLPDGPVKSA
;
A
#
# COMPACT_ATOMS: atom_id res chain seq x y z
N ILE A 1 15.79 -3.63 45.39
CA ILE A 1 15.98 -4.45 44.18
C ILE A 1 15.59 -3.55 43.01
N LEU A 2 16.61 -2.87 42.45
CA LEU A 2 16.43 -1.97 41.30
C LEU A 2 16.24 -2.80 40.00
N ASN A 3 15.07 -2.73 39.43
CA ASN A 3 14.80 -3.29 38.14
C ASN A 3 15.36 -2.31 37.08
N ALA A 4 16.44 -2.69 36.40
CA ALA A 4 17.10 -1.88 35.39
C ALA A 4 16.18 -1.75 34.19
N GLN A 5 15.55 -0.59 34.02
CA GLN A 5 14.89 -0.22 32.76
C GLN A 5 15.96 -0.12 31.68
N LYS A 6 15.93 -1.04 30.71
CA LYS A 6 16.77 -0.94 29.50
C LYS A 6 16.45 0.39 28.81
N PRO A 7 17.46 1.15 28.37
CA PRO A 7 17.24 2.47 27.77
C PRO A 7 16.41 2.39 26.52
N LEU A 8 15.43 3.26 26.39
CA LEU A 8 14.47 3.41 25.26
C LEU A 8 15.16 3.41 23.88
N GLY A 9 16.40 3.87 23.81
CA GLY A 9 17.22 3.89 22.60
C GLY A 9 17.59 2.51 22.04
N THR A 10 17.68 1.47 22.88
CA THR A 10 18.00 0.12 22.42
C THR A 10 16.80 -0.53 21.73
N VAL A 11 15.60 -0.28 22.22
CA VAL A 11 14.35 -0.78 21.63
C VAL A 11 14.08 -0.11 20.27
N MET A 12 14.29 1.21 20.19
CA MET A 12 14.13 1.97 18.95
C MET A 12 15.14 1.54 17.88
N ARG A 13 16.37 1.24 18.26
CA ARG A 13 17.41 0.79 17.33
C ARG A 13 17.09 -0.59 16.74
N HIS A 14 16.53 -1.51 17.52
CA HIS A 14 16.10 -2.83 17.01
C HIS A 14 14.85 -2.74 16.12
N LEU A 15 13.94 -1.83 16.44
CA LEU A 15 12.78 -1.56 15.58
C LEU A 15 13.21 -0.98 14.22
N PHE A 16 14.15 -0.05 14.22
CA PHE A 16 14.70 0.56 13.01
C PHE A 16 15.43 -0.47 12.14
N VAL A 17 16.23 -1.35 12.74
CA VAL A 17 16.92 -2.44 12.03
C VAL A 17 15.93 -3.46 11.45
N ALA A 18 14.87 -3.81 12.19
CA ALA A 18 13.84 -4.73 11.69
C ALA A 18 13.05 -4.15 10.50
N ILE A 19 12.72 -2.85 10.52
CA ILE A 19 12.08 -2.15 9.42
C ILE A 19 13.04 -2.07 8.21
N LEU A 20 14.32 -1.77 8.43
CA LEU A 20 15.31 -1.71 7.36
C LEU A 20 15.53 -3.09 6.71
N CYS A 21 15.58 -4.16 7.50
CA CYS A 21 15.67 -5.54 6.97
C CYS A 21 14.41 -5.93 6.18
N PHE A 22 13.23 -5.49 6.59
CA PHE A 22 11.98 -5.72 5.85
C PHE A 22 12.02 -5.04 4.46
N PHE A 23 12.50 -3.79 4.38
CA PHE A 23 12.66 -3.08 3.11
C PHE A 23 13.75 -3.68 2.20
N MET A 24 14.80 -4.27 2.78
CA MET A 24 15.86 -4.92 1.99
C MET A 24 15.42 -6.29 1.42
N LEU A 25 14.48 -6.99 2.06
CA LEU A 25 13.97 -8.27 1.54
C LEU A 25 12.99 -8.12 0.36
N THR A 26 12.37 -6.95 0.18
CA THR A 26 11.44 -6.70 -0.94
C THR A 26 12.15 -6.32 -2.25
N GLY A 27 13.46 -6.10 -2.21
CA GLY A 27 14.26 -5.61 -3.35
C GLY A 27 14.78 -6.66 -4.33
N THR A 28 14.61 -7.96 -4.09
CA THR A 28 15.14 -9.00 -5.00
C THR A 28 14.04 -9.93 -5.53
N LEU A 29 13.04 -9.37 -6.20
CA LEU A 29 12.29 -10.12 -7.20
C LEU A 29 13.17 -10.20 -8.45
N SER A 30 13.96 -11.27 -8.54
CA SER A 30 14.66 -11.64 -9.78
C SER A 30 13.62 -11.68 -10.89
N ALA A 31 13.80 -10.83 -11.90
CA ALA A 31 13.03 -10.90 -13.13
C ALA A 31 13.24 -12.31 -13.69
N GLN A 32 12.24 -13.15 -13.58
CA GLN A 32 12.22 -14.47 -14.19
C GLN A 32 12.26 -14.22 -15.69
N GLN A 33 13.35 -14.59 -16.33
CA GLN A 33 13.49 -14.50 -17.79
C GLN A 33 12.29 -15.21 -18.43
N ALA A 34 11.41 -14.43 -19.04
CA ALA A 34 10.35 -14.97 -19.85
C ALA A 34 10.97 -15.83 -20.96
N PRO A 35 10.40 -17.01 -21.27
CA PRO A 35 10.88 -17.81 -22.38
C PRO A 35 10.87 -16.96 -23.67
N ALA A 36 11.94 -17.09 -24.47
CA ALA A 36 12.09 -16.36 -25.73
C ALA A 36 10.79 -16.45 -26.54
N PRO A 37 10.20 -15.33 -26.94
CA PRO A 37 8.94 -15.36 -27.67
C PRO A 37 9.23 -15.97 -29.04
N GLY A 38 8.69 -17.16 -29.29
CA GLY A 38 8.39 -17.58 -30.65
C GLY A 38 7.55 -16.47 -31.30
N ALA A 39 7.75 -16.19 -32.56
CA ALA A 39 7.10 -15.10 -33.27
C ALA A 39 5.55 -15.19 -33.10
N ARG A 40 5.05 -14.55 -32.06
CA ARG A 40 3.60 -14.40 -31.83
C ARG A 40 3.14 -13.21 -32.65
N GLU A 41 2.13 -13.41 -33.45
CA GLU A 41 1.45 -12.28 -34.12
C GLU A 41 0.96 -11.31 -33.03
N LEU A 42 1.45 -10.08 -33.10
CA LEU A 42 1.06 -9.03 -32.18
C LEU A 42 -0.39 -8.60 -32.43
N PRO A 43 -1.14 -8.21 -31.38
CA PRO A 43 -2.50 -7.70 -31.55
C PRO A 43 -2.57 -6.58 -32.58
N ALA A 44 -3.63 -6.57 -33.38
CA ALA A 44 -3.83 -5.52 -34.37
C ALA A 44 -3.87 -4.14 -33.69
N GLY A 45 -3.06 -3.20 -34.18
CA GLY A 45 -2.93 -1.85 -33.64
C GLY A 45 -1.75 -1.61 -32.69
N LEU A 46 -0.98 -2.64 -32.35
CA LEU A 46 0.26 -2.47 -31.60
C LEU A 46 1.40 -2.05 -32.55
N ILE A 47 1.91 -0.85 -32.35
CA ILE A 47 3.08 -0.34 -33.09
C ILE A 47 4.33 -0.76 -32.36
N VAL A 48 5.14 -1.62 -32.96
CA VAL A 48 6.45 -1.98 -32.46
C VAL A 48 7.51 -1.28 -33.31
N PRO A 49 8.28 -0.35 -32.73
CA PRO A 49 9.39 0.29 -33.43
C PRO A 49 10.40 -0.74 -33.95
N ASP A 50 11.03 -0.46 -35.08
CA ASP A 50 12.01 -1.40 -35.68
C ASP A 50 13.18 -1.67 -34.74
N ALA A 51 13.63 -0.66 -33.99
CA ALA A 51 14.68 -0.81 -32.97
C ALA A 51 14.28 -1.74 -31.81
N ALA A 52 12.99 -1.99 -31.59
CA ALA A 52 12.48 -2.86 -30.54
C ALA A 52 12.19 -4.30 -31.02
N LYS A 53 12.40 -4.59 -32.32
CA LYS A 53 12.24 -5.94 -32.85
C LYS A 53 13.42 -6.82 -32.44
N PRO A 54 13.20 -8.10 -32.11
CA PRO A 54 14.28 -9.01 -31.76
C PRO A 54 15.21 -9.24 -32.97
N GLY A 55 16.52 -9.14 -32.73
CA GLY A 55 17.56 -9.32 -33.77
C GLY A 55 18.96 -9.36 -33.18
N PRO A 56 19.98 -9.70 -33.99
CA PRO A 56 21.38 -9.77 -33.51
C PRO A 56 21.94 -8.43 -33.03
N ASP A 57 21.40 -7.32 -33.52
CA ASP A 57 21.78 -5.95 -33.15
C ASP A 57 20.81 -5.28 -32.19
N PHE A 58 20.03 -6.07 -31.43
CA PHE A 58 19.08 -5.55 -30.46
C PHE A 58 19.79 -4.80 -29.33
N ASP A 59 19.44 -3.54 -29.17
CA ASP A 59 19.94 -2.63 -28.17
C ASP A 59 18.77 -2.12 -27.32
N VAL A 60 18.83 -2.35 -26.00
CA VAL A 60 17.77 -2.02 -25.06
C VAL A 60 17.52 -0.50 -25.00
N ASP A 61 18.60 0.29 -25.02
CA ASP A 61 18.49 1.75 -24.91
C ASP A 61 17.82 2.33 -26.17
N LYS A 62 18.26 1.90 -27.36
CA LYS A 62 17.62 2.31 -28.63
C LYS A 62 16.18 1.86 -28.74
N ALA A 63 15.87 0.67 -28.26
CA ALA A 63 14.49 0.16 -28.24
C ALA A 63 13.62 1.00 -27.29
N THR A 64 14.14 1.37 -26.12
CA THR A 64 13.47 2.22 -25.15
C THR A 64 13.21 3.62 -25.71
N ASP A 65 14.23 4.25 -26.27
CA ASP A 65 14.11 5.57 -26.90
C ASP A 65 13.09 5.57 -28.02
N ALA A 66 13.09 4.54 -28.86
CA ALA A 66 12.12 4.40 -29.96
C ALA A 66 10.67 4.27 -29.46
N TYR A 67 10.43 3.65 -28.30
CA TYR A 67 9.10 3.65 -27.69
C TYR A 67 8.73 5.00 -27.08
N ILE A 68 9.68 5.67 -26.46
CA ILE A 68 9.46 7.02 -25.89
C ILE A 68 9.14 8.01 -27.01
N ASP A 69 9.78 7.89 -28.17
CA ASP A 69 9.57 8.75 -29.33
C ASP A 69 8.18 8.56 -29.99
N LEU A 70 7.46 7.47 -29.67
CA LEU A 70 6.05 7.33 -30.06
C LEU A 70 5.10 8.28 -29.30
N LEU A 71 5.54 8.80 -28.14
CA LEU A 71 4.75 9.74 -27.36
C LEU A 71 4.76 11.12 -28.01
N THR A 72 3.59 11.76 -28.05
CA THR A 72 3.54 13.18 -28.43
C THR A 72 4.26 14.03 -27.37
N PRO A 73 4.78 15.21 -27.75
CA PRO A 73 5.42 16.11 -26.76
C PRO A 73 4.51 16.45 -25.57
N GLU A 74 3.22 16.57 -25.80
CA GLU A 74 2.21 16.81 -24.76
C GLU A 74 2.06 15.61 -23.82
N GLN A 75 1.98 14.40 -24.36
CA GLN A 75 1.91 13.15 -23.57
C GLN A 75 3.17 12.97 -22.71
N ARG A 76 4.35 13.28 -23.27
CA ARG A 76 5.61 13.23 -22.55
C ARG A 76 5.64 14.26 -21.41
N GLN A 77 5.27 15.50 -21.69
CA GLN A 77 5.21 16.54 -20.67
C GLN A 77 4.23 16.18 -19.53
N ASN A 78 3.06 15.63 -19.84
CA ASN A 78 2.09 15.20 -18.85
C ASN A 78 2.62 14.02 -18.01
N SER A 79 3.29 13.06 -18.64
CA SER A 79 3.94 11.95 -17.94
C SER A 79 5.02 12.43 -16.97
N ASP A 80 5.92 13.30 -17.45
CA ASP A 80 7.01 13.86 -16.64
C ASP A 80 6.44 14.65 -15.46
N ALA A 81 5.45 15.52 -15.69
CA ALA A 81 4.80 16.28 -14.63
C ALA A 81 4.09 15.39 -13.60
N TYR A 82 3.51 14.27 -14.04
CA TYR A 82 2.91 13.29 -13.14
C TYR A 82 3.97 12.61 -12.27
N PHE A 83 5.07 12.13 -12.83
CA PHE A 83 6.12 11.47 -12.07
C PHE A 83 6.89 12.42 -11.16
N GLU A 84 7.32 13.56 -11.66
CA GLU A 84 8.03 14.56 -10.86
C GLU A 84 7.15 15.11 -9.73
N GLY A 85 5.86 15.38 -10.03
CA GLY A 85 4.89 15.75 -9.01
C GLY A 85 4.70 14.67 -7.94
N GLY A 86 4.86 13.38 -8.30
CA GLY A 86 4.82 12.25 -7.37
C GLY A 86 5.87 12.35 -6.26
N TYR A 87 7.11 12.71 -6.58
CA TYR A 87 8.18 12.89 -5.59
C TYR A 87 7.85 13.98 -4.56
N TRP A 88 7.26 15.09 -5.01
CA TRP A 88 6.79 16.14 -4.11
C TRP A 88 5.64 15.68 -3.23
N LEU A 89 4.75 14.85 -3.77
CA LEU A 89 3.64 14.29 -2.98
C LEU A 89 4.11 13.33 -1.89
N GLU A 90 5.19 12.59 -2.09
CA GLU A 90 5.78 11.78 -1.02
C GLU A 90 6.25 12.65 0.14
N LEU A 91 6.96 13.75 -0.14
CA LEU A 91 7.39 14.69 0.89
C LEU A 91 6.20 15.35 1.61
N TRP A 92 5.25 15.89 0.85
CA TRP A 92 4.07 16.53 1.42
C TRP A 92 3.17 15.55 2.17
N GLY A 93 3.05 14.31 1.67
CA GLY A 93 2.32 13.22 2.35
C GLY A 93 2.94 12.85 3.69
N PHE A 94 4.28 12.79 3.75
CA PHE A 94 5.00 12.60 5.01
C PHE A 94 4.71 13.73 6.01
N LEU A 95 4.80 14.99 5.57
CA LEU A 95 4.52 16.14 6.43
C LEU A 95 3.05 16.17 6.88
N TYR A 96 2.12 15.82 5.98
CA TYR A 96 0.71 15.69 6.31
C TYR A 96 0.47 14.58 7.35
N GLY A 97 1.12 13.42 7.18
CA GLY A 97 1.07 12.34 8.16
C GLY A 97 1.60 12.75 9.54
N LEU A 98 2.69 13.51 9.60
CA LEU A 98 3.19 14.09 10.85
C LEU A 98 2.19 15.05 11.49
N MET A 99 1.52 15.87 10.69
CA MET A 99 0.45 16.77 11.16
C MET A 99 -0.71 15.97 11.76
N VAL A 100 -1.17 14.93 11.09
CA VAL A 100 -2.23 14.04 11.61
C VAL A 100 -1.81 13.41 12.93
N CYS A 101 -0.58 12.89 13.03
CA CYS A 101 -0.04 12.36 14.29
C CYS A 101 0.01 13.42 15.40
N ALA A 102 0.44 14.63 15.08
CA ALA A 102 0.46 15.76 16.01
C ALA A 102 -0.96 16.10 16.51
N ILE A 103 -1.96 16.10 15.64
CA ILE A 103 -3.36 16.30 16.03
C ILE A 103 -3.80 15.26 17.05
N PHE A 104 -3.52 13.97 16.83
CA PHE A 104 -3.87 12.92 17.79
C PHE A 104 -3.24 13.12 19.17
N ILE A 105 -1.99 13.60 19.21
CA ILE A 105 -1.22 13.76 20.46
C ILE A 105 -1.64 15.07 21.14
N VAL A 106 -1.54 16.20 20.45
CA VAL A 106 -1.70 17.53 21.04
C VAL A 106 -3.16 17.82 21.43
N SER A 107 -4.14 17.38 20.64
CA SER A 107 -5.57 17.55 20.96
C SER A 107 -6.06 16.65 22.10
N GLY A 108 -5.25 15.67 22.51
CA GLY A 108 -5.66 14.65 23.45
C GLY A 108 -6.69 13.65 22.88
N LEU A 109 -6.91 13.65 21.58
CA LEU A 109 -7.89 12.76 20.91
C LEU A 109 -7.58 11.30 21.21
N SER A 110 -6.31 10.90 21.13
CA SER A 110 -5.85 9.55 21.48
C SER A 110 -6.22 9.15 22.92
N VAL A 111 -6.08 10.08 23.88
CA VAL A 111 -6.45 9.84 25.27
C VAL A 111 -7.98 9.69 25.43
N LYS A 112 -8.76 10.52 24.74
CA LYS A 112 -10.24 10.44 24.75
C LYS A 112 -10.72 9.10 24.20
N MET A 113 -10.17 8.66 23.05
CA MET A 113 -10.49 7.37 22.42
C MET A 113 -10.12 6.19 23.32
N ARG A 114 -8.93 6.22 23.95
CA ARG A 114 -8.52 5.21 24.93
C ARG A 114 -9.50 5.13 26.11
N ASN A 115 -9.88 6.27 26.65
CA ASN A 115 -10.79 6.33 27.79
C ASN A 115 -12.19 5.81 27.41
N LEU A 116 -12.67 6.17 26.21
CA LEU A 116 -13.93 5.64 25.67
C LEU A 116 -13.87 4.12 25.51
N SER A 117 -12.81 3.60 24.90
CA SER A 117 -12.61 2.16 24.70
C SER A 117 -12.64 1.39 26.03
N LYS A 118 -12.02 1.94 27.07
CA LYS A 118 -12.02 1.34 28.42
C LYS A 118 -13.39 1.43 29.11
N ARG A 119 -14.22 2.41 28.79
CA ARG A 119 -15.60 2.48 29.30
C ARG A 119 -16.47 1.40 28.66
N VAL A 120 -16.26 1.10 27.37
CA VAL A 120 -17.04 0.08 26.63
C VAL A 120 -16.64 -1.33 27.07
N SER A 121 -15.36 -1.58 27.32
CA SER A 121 -14.88 -2.89 27.77
C SER A 121 -13.67 -2.81 28.68
N HIS A 122 -13.69 -3.64 29.72
CA HIS A 122 -12.54 -3.81 30.62
C HIS A 122 -11.60 -4.94 30.18
N ARG A 123 -11.97 -5.74 29.18
CA ARG A 123 -11.13 -6.83 28.67
C ARG A 123 -9.99 -6.24 27.80
N PRO A 124 -8.71 -6.51 28.11
CA PRO A 124 -7.56 -5.88 27.45
C PRO A 124 -7.55 -6.02 25.92
N TRP A 125 -7.91 -7.18 25.41
CA TRP A 125 -7.95 -7.41 23.97
C TRP A 125 -9.09 -6.63 23.29
N LEU A 126 -10.26 -6.51 23.93
CA LEU A 126 -11.41 -5.86 23.34
C LEU A 126 -11.29 -4.33 23.38
N TYR A 127 -10.86 -3.72 24.50
CA TYR A 127 -10.66 -2.28 24.50
C TYR A 127 -9.51 -1.85 23.57
N THR A 128 -8.50 -2.71 23.35
CA THR A 128 -7.45 -2.43 22.37
C THR A 128 -8.00 -2.47 20.95
N ALA A 129 -8.85 -3.45 20.61
CA ALA A 129 -9.52 -3.51 19.32
C ALA A 129 -10.46 -2.31 19.10
N ILE A 130 -11.25 -1.93 20.08
CA ILE A 130 -12.13 -0.74 20.01
C ILE A 130 -11.30 0.53 19.82
N TYR A 131 -10.19 0.69 20.55
CA TYR A 131 -9.29 1.81 20.35
C TYR A 131 -8.71 1.84 18.92
N GLY A 132 -8.28 0.69 18.40
CA GLY A 132 -7.78 0.56 17.03
C GLY A 132 -8.84 0.95 15.99
N ALA A 133 -10.08 0.54 16.17
CA ALA A 133 -11.19 0.92 15.29
C ALA A 133 -11.48 2.43 15.34
N LEU A 134 -11.54 3.02 16.53
CA LEU A 134 -11.73 4.47 16.68
C LEU A 134 -10.58 5.27 16.07
N TRP A 135 -9.35 4.80 16.28
CA TRP A 135 -8.16 5.43 15.71
C TRP A 135 -8.18 5.36 14.18
N LEU A 136 -8.52 4.20 13.60
CA LEU A 136 -8.61 4.01 12.16
C LEU A 136 -9.64 4.99 11.55
N VAL A 137 -10.86 5.03 12.07
CA VAL A 137 -11.90 5.95 11.58
C VAL A 137 -11.45 7.41 11.69
N ALA A 138 -10.88 7.81 12.81
CA ALA A 138 -10.42 9.19 13.00
C ALA A 138 -9.23 9.52 12.06
N ALA A 139 -8.31 8.58 11.82
CA ALA A 139 -7.21 8.74 10.89
C ALA A 139 -7.71 8.90 9.46
N GLU A 140 -8.66 8.07 9.02
CA GLU A 140 -9.30 8.17 7.70
C GLU A 140 -9.97 9.53 7.49
N ILE A 141 -10.76 10.00 8.48
CA ILE A 141 -11.41 11.31 8.40
C ILE A 141 -10.37 12.45 8.31
N LEU A 142 -9.32 12.38 9.11
CA LEU A 142 -8.25 13.41 9.08
C LEU A 142 -7.43 13.35 7.79
N SER A 143 -7.26 12.17 7.20
CA SER A 143 -6.52 11.98 5.95
C SER A 143 -7.37 12.21 4.69
N LEU A 144 -8.69 12.31 4.83
CA LEU A 144 -9.62 12.45 3.71
C LEU A 144 -9.31 13.62 2.77
N PRO A 145 -8.94 14.84 3.24
CA PRO A 145 -8.60 15.95 2.34
C PRO A 145 -7.36 15.63 1.47
N TRP A 146 -6.38 14.95 2.05
CA TRP A 146 -5.19 14.53 1.34
C TRP A 146 -5.51 13.45 0.30
N ALA A 147 -6.25 12.41 0.68
CA ALA A 147 -6.67 11.34 -0.21
C ALA A 147 -7.54 11.86 -1.37
N LEU A 148 -8.46 12.79 -1.10
CA LEU A 148 -9.24 13.44 -2.17
C LEU A 148 -8.35 14.17 -3.18
N TYR A 149 -7.32 14.86 -2.70
CA TYR A 149 -6.39 15.55 -3.59
C TYR A 149 -5.57 14.55 -4.41
N THR A 150 -4.93 13.56 -3.77
CA THR A 150 -4.00 12.62 -4.43
C THR A 150 -4.71 11.60 -5.31
N ASP A 151 -5.76 10.98 -4.80
CA ASP A 151 -6.34 9.77 -5.40
C ASP A 151 -7.59 10.08 -6.24
N TYR A 152 -8.17 11.29 -6.09
CA TYR A 152 -9.31 11.71 -6.90
C TYR A 152 -8.95 12.86 -7.84
N PHE A 153 -8.68 14.06 -7.32
CA PHE A 153 -8.52 15.24 -8.18
C PHE A 153 -7.28 15.15 -9.08
N ARG A 154 -6.17 14.69 -8.54
CA ARG A 154 -4.94 14.55 -9.31
C ARG A 154 -5.08 13.47 -10.39
N GLU A 155 -5.59 12.30 -10.04
CA GLU A 155 -5.79 11.22 -11.01
C GLU A 155 -6.71 11.63 -12.17
N HIS A 156 -7.77 12.43 -11.89
CA HIS A 156 -8.64 12.98 -12.93
C HIS A 156 -7.93 14.04 -13.78
N ALA A 157 -7.10 14.90 -13.17
CA ALA A 157 -6.37 15.94 -13.89
C ALA A 157 -5.41 15.36 -14.94
N TYR A 158 -4.85 14.18 -14.68
CA TYR A 158 -3.97 13.46 -15.61
C TYR A 158 -4.69 12.41 -16.47
N GLY A 159 -6.02 12.30 -16.38
CA GLY A 159 -6.81 11.35 -17.16
C GLY A 159 -6.61 9.88 -16.78
N LEU A 160 -6.09 9.61 -15.57
CA LEU A 160 -5.81 8.26 -15.06
C LEU A 160 -7.00 7.65 -14.32
N SER A 161 -8.01 8.44 -13.98
CA SER A 161 -9.24 7.96 -13.34
C SER A 161 -10.47 8.50 -14.05
N ASN A 162 -11.49 7.64 -14.16
CA ASN A 162 -12.83 7.99 -14.66
C ASN A 162 -13.92 7.78 -13.59
N LEU A 163 -13.53 7.53 -12.34
CA LEU A 163 -14.46 7.31 -11.24
C LEU A 163 -15.22 8.58 -10.91
N SER A 164 -16.55 8.50 -10.79
CA SER A 164 -17.31 9.60 -10.18
C SER A 164 -16.95 9.75 -8.70
N LEU A 165 -17.14 10.95 -8.15
CA LEU A 165 -16.87 11.21 -6.73
C LEU A 165 -17.65 10.24 -5.81
N GLY A 166 -18.91 9.94 -6.17
CA GLY A 166 -19.72 8.97 -5.42
C GLY A 166 -19.15 7.54 -5.48
N ALA A 167 -18.66 7.11 -6.64
CA ALA A 167 -18.01 5.82 -6.79
C ALA A 167 -16.70 5.76 -6.00
N TRP A 168 -15.90 6.83 -6.02
CA TRP A 168 -14.66 6.92 -5.23
C TRP A 168 -14.94 6.79 -3.72
N PHE A 169 -15.94 7.51 -3.19
CA PHE A 169 -16.35 7.35 -1.78
C PHE A 169 -16.89 5.95 -1.49
N GLY A 170 -17.57 5.31 -2.47
CA GLY A 170 -18.00 3.93 -2.36
C GLY A 170 -16.83 2.95 -2.19
N GLU A 171 -15.78 3.13 -3.00
CA GLU A 171 -14.56 2.31 -2.91
C GLU A 171 -13.80 2.59 -1.58
N ALA A 172 -13.63 3.84 -1.20
CA ALA A 172 -13.02 4.21 0.07
C ALA A 172 -13.80 3.64 1.27
N GLY A 173 -15.13 3.69 1.20
CA GLY A 173 -16.02 3.11 2.22
C GLY A 173 -15.88 1.59 2.33
N LYS A 174 -15.82 0.87 1.21
CA LYS A 174 -15.55 -0.58 1.20
C LYS A 174 -14.20 -0.89 1.84
N GLY A 175 -13.15 -0.15 1.45
CA GLY A 175 -11.81 -0.27 2.03
C GLY A 175 -11.80 -0.05 3.54
N LEU A 176 -12.47 0.99 4.02
CA LEU A 176 -12.62 1.28 5.45
C LEU A 176 -13.34 0.14 6.18
N LEU A 177 -14.43 -0.39 5.63
CA LEU A 177 -15.16 -1.50 6.25
C LEU A 177 -14.30 -2.77 6.37
N ILE A 178 -13.55 -3.13 5.33
CA ILE A 178 -12.62 -4.25 5.35
C ILE A 178 -11.53 -4.01 6.41
N SER A 179 -10.97 -2.80 6.44
CA SER A 179 -9.95 -2.42 7.41
C SER A 179 -10.47 -2.48 8.84
N LEU A 180 -11.72 -2.07 9.09
CA LEU A 180 -12.36 -2.15 10.42
C LEU A 180 -12.58 -3.59 10.89
N VAL A 181 -12.72 -4.53 9.95
CA VAL A 181 -12.81 -5.96 10.30
C VAL A 181 -11.44 -6.54 10.64
N ILE A 182 -10.36 -6.11 9.97
CA ILE A 182 -9.05 -6.74 10.07
C ILE A 182 -8.13 -6.04 11.07
N VAL A 183 -7.94 -4.72 10.92
CA VAL A 183 -6.89 -3.95 11.61
C VAL A 183 -7.05 -3.91 13.13
N PRO A 184 -8.24 -3.72 13.70
CA PRO A 184 -8.41 -3.70 15.16
C PRO A 184 -8.00 -5.01 15.83
N TRP A 185 -8.27 -6.13 15.20
CA TRP A 185 -7.91 -7.44 15.73
C TRP A 185 -6.42 -7.72 15.60
N LEU A 186 -5.82 -7.30 14.49
CA LEU A 186 -4.37 -7.37 14.29
C LEU A 186 -3.64 -6.57 15.37
N ILE A 187 -4.03 -5.31 15.59
CA ILE A 187 -3.48 -4.45 16.64
C ILE A 187 -3.66 -5.10 18.01
N SER A 188 -4.85 -5.62 18.30
CA SER A 188 -5.13 -6.29 19.58
C SER A 188 -4.25 -7.53 19.77
N GLY A 189 -4.02 -8.31 18.72
CA GLY A 189 -3.12 -9.48 18.74
C GLY A 189 -1.67 -9.10 19.00
N ILE A 190 -1.16 -8.07 18.32
CA ILE A 190 0.20 -7.54 18.54
C ILE A 190 0.37 -7.09 19.99
N PHE A 191 -0.55 -6.30 20.52
CA PHE A 191 -0.49 -5.85 21.93
C PHE A 191 -0.64 -7.02 22.92
N ALA A 192 -1.40 -8.06 22.58
CA ALA A 192 -1.48 -9.27 23.42
C ALA A 192 -0.14 -10.03 23.40
N ALA A 193 0.53 -10.13 22.25
CA ALA A 193 1.86 -10.71 22.13
C ALA A 193 2.90 -9.91 22.96
N VAL A 194 2.89 -8.59 22.85
CA VAL A 194 3.76 -7.71 23.63
C VAL A 194 3.57 -7.93 25.13
N ARG A 195 2.32 -8.01 25.60
CA ARG A 195 2.03 -8.22 27.03
C ARG A 195 2.44 -9.59 27.57
N LYS A 196 2.41 -10.63 26.73
CA LYS A 196 2.65 -12.04 27.17
C LYS A 196 4.05 -12.52 26.90
N ALA A 197 4.78 -11.93 25.99
CA ALA A 197 6.02 -12.48 25.46
C ALA A 197 7.30 -12.04 26.20
N GLY A 198 7.21 -11.11 27.18
CA GLY A 198 8.40 -10.58 27.85
C GLY A 198 9.44 -10.05 26.87
N ASP A 199 10.70 -10.44 27.03
CA ASP A 199 11.80 -9.95 26.19
C ASP A 199 11.74 -10.41 24.74
N THR A 200 10.96 -11.45 24.41
CA THR A 200 10.82 -12.01 23.05
C THR A 200 9.59 -11.50 22.30
N TRP A 201 8.91 -10.46 22.79
CA TRP A 201 7.68 -9.94 22.21
C TRP A 201 7.84 -9.53 20.74
N TRP A 202 8.95 -8.90 20.41
CA TRP A 202 9.24 -8.40 19.06
C TRP A 202 9.33 -9.55 18.03
N LEU A 203 9.97 -10.67 18.40
CA LEU A 203 10.10 -11.85 17.54
C LEU A 203 8.73 -12.50 17.29
N ARG A 204 7.95 -12.71 18.36
CA ARG A 204 6.61 -13.33 18.27
C ARG A 204 5.63 -12.45 17.51
N ALA A 205 5.65 -11.13 17.78
CA ALA A 205 4.84 -10.16 17.04
C ALA A 205 5.25 -10.10 15.55
N GLY A 206 6.55 -10.11 15.24
CA GLY A 206 7.07 -10.14 13.88
C GLY A 206 6.63 -11.39 13.12
N ILE A 207 6.80 -12.58 13.71
CA ILE A 207 6.37 -13.85 13.10
C ILE A 207 4.85 -13.87 12.87
N ALA A 208 4.06 -13.44 13.86
CA ALA A 208 2.62 -13.39 13.74
C ALA A 208 2.17 -12.39 12.65
N SER A 209 2.76 -11.20 12.60
CA SER A 209 2.46 -10.19 11.57
C SER A 209 2.83 -10.69 10.17
N PHE A 210 3.97 -11.37 10.03
CA PHE A 210 4.39 -11.95 8.77
C PHE A 210 3.43 -13.06 8.30
N ALA A 211 3.00 -13.94 9.21
CA ALA A 211 2.03 -14.98 8.88
C ALA A 211 0.68 -14.41 8.45
N VAL A 212 0.20 -13.34 9.12
CA VAL A 212 -1.02 -12.64 8.74
C VAL A 212 -0.86 -11.96 7.38
N LEU A 213 0.29 -11.32 7.11
CA LEU A 213 0.56 -10.70 5.81
C LEU A 213 0.53 -11.73 4.68
N LEU A 214 1.20 -12.88 4.84
CA LEU A 214 1.15 -13.96 3.86
C LEU A 214 -0.27 -14.46 3.63
N LEU A 215 -1.05 -14.65 4.70
CA LEU A 215 -2.44 -15.05 4.60
C LEU A 215 -3.28 -14.03 3.82
N LEU A 216 -3.10 -12.74 4.09
CA LEU A 216 -3.80 -11.66 3.38
C LEU A 216 -3.41 -11.62 1.90
N ILE A 217 -2.13 -11.80 1.56
CA ILE A 217 -1.67 -11.88 0.16
C ILE A 217 -2.32 -13.06 -0.56
N MET A 218 -2.44 -14.21 0.08
CA MET A 218 -3.07 -15.40 -0.50
C MET A 218 -4.59 -15.24 -0.68
N ILE A 219 -5.24 -14.60 0.28
CA ILE A 219 -6.70 -14.44 0.29
C ILE A 219 -7.15 -13.28 -0.62
N SER A 220 -6.33 -12.23 -0.74
CA SER A 220 -6.67 -10.99 -1.44
C SER A 220 -7.20 -11.22 -2.86
N PRO A 221 -6.55 -12.00 -3.74
CA PRO A 221 -7.01 -12.19 -5.12
C PRO A 221 -8.40 -12.83 -5.21
N VAL A 222 -8.74 -13.68 -4.26
CA VAL A 222 -9.97 -14.48 -4.30
C VAL A 222 -11.14 -13.77 -3.62
N PHE A 223 -10.90 -13.10 -2.50
CA PHE A 223 -11.97 -12.55 -1.66
C PHE A 223 -12.01 -11.02 -1.61
N ILE A 224 -10.85 -10.35 -1.69
CA ILE A 224 -10.78 -8.89 -1.56
C ILE A 224 -10.87 -8.23 -2.94
N ASN A 225 -10.06 -8.65 -3.90
CA ASN A 225 -10.02 -8.02 -5.21
C ASN A 225 -11.37 -8.03 -5.94
N PRO A 226 -12.22 -9.09 -5.87
CA PRO A 226 -13.54 -9.08 -6.52
C PRO A 226 -14.53 -8.06 -5.93
N LEU A 227 -14.28 -7.52 -4.75
CA LEU A 227 -15.10 -6.45 -4.16
C LEU A 227 -14.87 -5.09 -4.86
N PHE A 228 -13.72 -4.94 -5.51
CA PHE A 228 -13.27 -3.71 -6.16
C PHE A 228 -13.22 -3.82 -7.69
N ASN A 229 -13.17 -5.03 -8.24
CA ASN A 229 -12.97 -5.26 -9.67
C ASN A 229 -13.94 -6.31 -10.21
N GLU A 230 -14.49 -6.04 -11.39
CA GLU A 230 -15.23 -7.03 -12.18
C GLU A 230 -14.25 -7.81 -13.06
N TYR A 231 -14.07 -9.11 -12.77
CA TYR A 231 -13.27 -9.99 -13.60
C TYR A 231 -14.15 -10.59 -14.70
N LYS A 232 -13.86 -10.25 -15.96
CA LYS A 232 -14.50 -10.85 -17.12
C LYS A 232 -13.55 -11.82 -17.80
N PRO A 233 -14.01 -12.99 -18.25
CA PRO A 233 -13.17 -13.88 -19.03
C PRO A 233 -12.73 -13.16 -20.32
N LEU A 234 -11.48 -13.40 -20.72
CA LEU A 234 -10.96 -12.84 -21.97
C LEU A 234 -11.81 -13.34 -23.14
N PRO A 235 -12.24 -12.46 -24.07
CA PRO A 235 -12.95 -12.87 -25.27
C PRO A 235 -12.15 -13.92 -26.05
N ASP A 236 -12.86 -14.83 -26.73
CA ASP A 236 -12.21 -15.83 -27.57
C ASP A 236 -11.42 -15.14 -28.69
N GLY A 237 -10.14 -15.47 -28.79
CA GLY A 237 -9.22 -14.84 -29.74
C GLY A 237 -7.80 -15.38 -29.62
N PRO A 238 -6.89 -14.92 -30.50
CA PRO A 238 -5.51 -15.44 -30.52
C PRO A 238 -4.76 -15.26 -29.18
N VAL A 239 -5.11 -14.24 -28.40
CA VAL A 239 -4.51 -13.97 -27.09
C VAL A 239 -4.98 -14.98 -26.03
N LYS A 240 -6.24 -15.47 -26.12
CA LYS A 240 -6.76 -16.48 -25.19
C LYS A 240 -6.25 -17.89 -25.54
N SER A 241 -5.97 -18.13 -26.82
CA SER A 241 -5.49 -19.45 -27.32
C SER A 241 -3.97 -19.60 -27.23
N ALA A 242 -3.23 -18.55 -26.91
CA ALA A 242 -1.77 -18.54 -26.73
C ALA A 242 -1.36 -18.84 -25.29
#